data_e537da3056f8f36a92352015848faa53
#
_entry.id   e537da3056f8f36a92352015848faa53
#
_cell.length_a   1.000
_cell.length_b   1.000
_cell.length_c   1.000
_cell.angle_alpha   90.00
_cell.angle_beta   90.00
_cell.angle_gamma   90.00
#
_symmetry.space_group_name_H-M   'P 1'
#
loop_
_entity.id
_entity.type
_entity.pdbx_description
1 polymer ?
#
loop_
_entity_poly.entity_id
_entity_poly.type
_entity_poly.pdbx_seq_one_letter_code
_entity_poly.pdbx_strand_id
1 'polypeptide(L)'
;MFCDGDGAVADVEIRPEGIAVYRDQHPDCRLHTNHYLTPEFAPYETHATVDSRLRLERLRHLVDERWGEITADVMKDLLADHHGDPAAICRHGAKGWHSVAGYIAEPAAGLFHVRRGHGCTGTWTAYEV
;
A
#
# COMPACT_ATOMS: atom_id res chain seq x y z
N MET A 1 -1.01 -4.11 -8.12
CA MET A 1 0.24 -3.33 -8.24
C MET A 1 1.36 -4.27 -8.59
N PHE A 2 2.24 -3.89 -9.51
CA PHE A 2 3.34 -4.70 -10.04
C PHE A 2 4.61 -3.85 -10.05
N CYS A 3 5.75 -4.48 -9.83
CA CYS A 3 7.07 -3.89 -10.02
C CYS A 3 8.03 -4.97 -10.56
N ASP A 4 9.10 -4.55 -11.24
CA ASP A 4 10.15 -5.44 -11.75
C ASP A 4 11.53 -5.02 -11.25
N GLY A 5 12.55 -5.81 -11.60
CA GLY A 5 13.93 -5.56 -11.21
C GLY A 5 14.57 -4.33 -11.84
N ASP A 6 14.01 -3.82 -12.92
CA ASP A 6 14.46 -2.61 -13.61
C ASP A 6 13.82 -1.32 -13.07
N GLY A 7 12.91 -1.47 -12.07
CA GLY A 7 12.26 -0.35 -11.39
C GLY A 7 10.96 0.12 -12.05
N ALA A 8 10.45 -0.59 -13.06
CA ALA A 8 9.15 -0.24 -13.62
C ALA A 8 8.02 -0.60 -12.63
N VAL A 9 7.05 0.31 -12.50
CA VAL A 9 5.88 0.12 -11.61
C VAL A 9 4.58 0.30 -12.37
N ALA A 10 3.62 -0.56 -12.11
CA ALA A 10 2.27 -0.46 -12.65
C ALA A 10 1.23 -0.74 -11.57
N ASP A 11 0.17 0.05 -11.57
CA ASP A 11 -1.03 -0.22 -10.78
C ASP A 11 -2.22 -0.48 -11.71
N VAL A 12 -2.85 -1.61 -11.52
CA VAL A 12 -3.89 -2.11 -12.42
C VAL A 12 -5.14 -2.39 -11.61
N GLU A 13 -6.21 -1.72 -11.96
CA GLU A 13 -7.55 -1.98 -11.45
C GLU A 13 -8.29 -2.92 -12.39
N ILE A 14 -8.97 -3.90 -11.82
CA ILE A 14 -9.60 -4.97 -12.58
C ILE A 14 -11.07 -5.10 -12.18
N ARG A 15 -11.92 -5.22 -13.20
CA ARG A 15 -13.33 -5.56 -13.09
C ARG A 15 -13.68 -6.68 -14.09
N PRO A 16 -14.82 -7.35 -13.94
CA PRO A 16 -15.26 -8.34 -14.93
C PRO A 16 -15.35 -7.77 -16.35
N GLU A 17 -15.65 -6.48 -16.47
CA GLU A 17 -15.85 -5.79 -17.75
C GLU A 17 -14.56 -5.24 -18.36
N GLY A 18 -13.45 -5.23 -17.61
CA GLY A 18 -12.18 -4.71 -18.15
C GLY A 18 -11.11 -4.41 -17.14
N ILE A 19 -10.05 -3.82 -17.66
CA ILE A 19 -8.82 -3.46 -16.92
C ILE A 19 -8.55 -1.97 -17.16
N ALA A 20 -8.21 -1.25 -16.09
CA ALA A 20 -7.73 0.13 -16.15
C ALA A 20 -6.36 0.25 -15.49
N VAL A 21 -5.48 1.07 -16.04
CA VAL A 21 -4.15 1.33 -15.49
C VAL A 21 -4.17 2.66 -14.77
N TYR A 22 -4.00 2.61 -13.45
CA TYR A 22 -3.89 3.82 -12.64
C TYR A 22 -2.51 4.47 -12.80
N ARG A 23 -2.52 5.79 -12.98
CA ARG A 23 -1.32 6.62 -13.06
C ARG A 23 -1.36 7.64 -11.93
N ASP A 24 -0.41 7.57 -11.02
CA ASP A 24 -0.28 8.53 -9.91
C ASP A 24 0.34 9.86 -10.39
N GLN A 25 0.31 10.85 -9.51
CA GLN A 25 0.97 12.15 -9.73
C GLN A 25 2.49 12.00 -9.84
N HIS A 26 3.07 11.06 -9.09
CA HIS A 26 4.48 10.71 -9.21
C HIS A 26 4.65 9.57 -10.23
N PRO A 27 5.45 9.75 -11.29
CA PRO A 27 5.64 8.71 -12.31
C PRO A 27 6.28 7.44 -11.77
N ASP A 28 7.10 7.56 -10.72
CA ASP A 28 7.91 6.49 -10.14
C ASP A 28 7.30 5.91 -8.85
N CYS A 29 6.07 6.29 -8.51
CA CYS A 29 5.36 5.79 -7.34
C CYS A 29 3.92 5.40 -7.68
N ARG A 30 3.42 4.38 -7.02
CA ARG A 30 2.01 3.98 -7.08
C ARG A 30 1.52 3.71 -5.68
N LEU A 31 0.45 4.39 -5.28
CA LEU A 31 -0.18 4.25 -3.98
C LEU A 31 -1.64 3.85 -4.16
N HIS A 32 -2.05 2.78 -3.51
CA HIS A 32 -3.40 2.25 -3.62
C HIS A 32 -3.93 1.77 -2.26
N THR A 33 -5.23 1.85 -2.08
CA THR A 33 -5.95 1.27 -0.96
C THR A 33 -7.14 0.44 -1.48
N ASN A 34 -8.30 0.49 -0.85
CA ASN A 34 -9.41 -0.41 -1.15
C ASN A 34 -10.53 0.25 -1.97
N HIS A 35 -10.25 1.26 -2.78
CA HIS A 35 -11.23 1.88 -3.67
C HIS A 35 -10.61 2.17 -5.03
N TYR A 36 -11.44 2.26 -6.06
CA TYR A 36 -10.98 2.59 -7.40
C TYR A 36 -10.50 4.05 -7.48
N LEU A 37 -9.39 4.25 -8.18
CA LEU A 37 -8.75 5.55 -8.40
C LEU A 37 -8.85 5.99 -9.87
N THR A 38 -9.02 5.04 -10.82
CA THR A 38 -9.14 5.38 -12.23
C THR A 38 -10.49 6.05 -12.52
N PRO A 39 -10.53 7.08 -13.38
CA PRO A 39 -11.79 7.72 -13.80
C PRO A 39 -12.78 6.73 -14.41
N GLU A 40 -12.26 5.69 -15.06
CA GLU A 40 -13.06 4.65 -15.71
C GLU A 40 -13.83 3.80 -14.70
N PHE A 41 -13.23 3.52 -13.51
CA PHE A 41 -13.81 2.61 -12.54
C PHE A 41 -14.37 3.30 -11.29
N ALA A 42 -13.93 4.51 -10.96
CA ALA A 42 -14.44 5.28 -9.83
C ALA A 42 -15.98 5.41 -9.78
N PRO A 43 -16.71 5.57 -10.92
CA PRO A 43 -18.18 5.61 -10.90
C PRO A 43 -18.85 4.30 -10.45
N TYR A 44 -18.13 3.19 -10.47
CA TYR A 44 -18.64 1.88 -10.07
C TYR A 44 -18.25 1.48 -8.64
N GLU A 45 -17.63 2.41 -7.92
CA GLU A 45 -17.25 2.15 -6.53
C GLU A 45 -18.50 2.10 -5.64
N THR A 46 -18.83 0.90 -5.17
CA THR A 46 -19.99 0.66 -4.31
C THR A 46 -19.64 0.48 -2.84
N HIS A 47 -18.35 0.29 -2.53
CA HIS A 47 -17.88 -0.09 -1.20
C HIS A 47 -16.72 0.77 -0.68
N ALA A 48 -16.40 1.89 -1.35
CA ALA A 48 -15.38 2.81 -0.85
C ALA A 48 -15.75 3.31 0.54
N THR A 49 -15.05 2.82 1.51
CA THR A 49 -15.18 3.30 2.88
C THR A 49 -14.42 4.61 3.05
N VAL A 50 -14.90 5.48 3.92
CA VAL A 50 -14.19 6.74 4.24
C VAL A 50 -12.77 6.44 4.71
N ASP A 51 -12.57 5.34 5.45
CA ASP A 51 -11.27 4.91 5.94
C ASP A 51 -10.28 4.54 4.82
N SER A 52 -10.75 4.04 3.68
CA SER A 52 -9.89 3.75 2.54
C SER A 52 -9.27 5.02 1.94
N ARG A 53 -10.04 6.10 1.87
CA ARG A 53 -9.57 7.40 1.39
C ARG A 53 -8.60 8.06 2.38
N LEU A 54 -8.95 8.04 3.66
CA LEU A 54 -8.08 8.59 4.73
C LEU A 54 -6.73 7.88 4.78
N ARG A 55 -6.71 6.55 4.62
CA ARG A 55 -5.45 5.80 4.57
C ARG A 55 -4.60 6.15 3.33
N LEU A 56 -5.24 6.38 2.19
CA LEU A 56 -4.52 6.78 0.99
C LEU A 56 -3.91 8.18 1.14
N GLU A 57 -4.66 9.13 1.68
CA GLU A 57 -4.17 10.48 1.98
C GLU A 57 -2.99 10.43 2.97
N ARG A 58 -3.14 9.66 4.03
CA ARG A 58 -2.05 9.48 5.01
C ARG A 58 -0.82 8.85 4.39
N LEU A 59 -0.98 7.81 3.55
CA LEU A 59 0.14 7.16 2.89
C LEU A 59 0.86 8.11 1.92
N ARG A 60 0.13 8.93 1.16
CA ARG A 60 0.71 9.97 0.30
C ARG A 60 1.56 10.94 1.10
N HIS A 61 0.99 11.49 2.17
CA HIS A 61 1.70 12.40 3.05
C HIS A 61 3.01 11.80 3.58
N LEU A 62 2.98 10.58 4.07
CA LEU A 62 4.15 9.87 4.59
C LEU A 62 5.22 9.61 3.50
N VAL A 63 4.79 9.24 2.30
CA VAL A 63 5.71 9.03 1.17
C VAL A 63 6.31 10.35 0.72
N ASP A 64 5.53 11.43 0.63
CA ASP A 64 6.02 12.76 0.25
C ASP A 64 7.05 13.30 1.25
N GLU A 65 6.82 13.11 2.55
CA GLU A 65 7.76 13.50 3.61
C GLU A 65 9.10 12.74 3.54
N ARG A 66 9.10 11.54 3.00
CA ARG A 66 10.27 10.65 2.92
C ARG A 66 10.75 10.41 1.49
N TRP A 67 10.28 11.23 0.53
CA TRP A 67 10.62 11.04 -0.88
C TRP A 67 12.14 11.08 -1.11
N GLY A 68 12.64 10.08 -1.84
CA GLY A 68 14.08 9.91 -2.06
C GLY A 68 14.83 9.15 -0.96
N GLU A 69 14.17 8.87 0.17
CA GLU A 69 14.76 8.12 1.31
C GLU A 69 14.04 6.79 1.57
N ILE A 70 13.15 6.36 0.66
CA ILE A 70 12.33 5.15 0.84
C ILE A 70 13.20 3.90 0.72
N THR A 71 13.41 3.23 1.84
CA THR A 71 14.06 1.93 1.96
C THR A 71 13.06 0.90 2.49
N ALA A 72 13.43 -0.39 2.52
CA ALA A 72 12.58 -1.41 3.14
C ALA A 72 12.27 -1.08 4.62
N ASP A 73 13.20 -0.50 5.36
CA ASP A 73 12.97 -0.14 6.77
C ASP A 73 12.03 1.06 6.89
N VAL A 74 12.17 2.07 6.05
CA VAL A 74 11.20 3.17 5.96
C VAL A 74 9.80 2.61 5.62
N MET A 75 9.69 1.69 4.66
CA MET A 75 8.41 1.05 4.33
C MET A 75 7.80 0.30 5.51
N LYS A 76 8.61 -0.37 6.34
CA LYS A 76 8.13 -1.03 7.57
C LYS A 76 7.54 -0.02 8.54
N ASP A 77 8.18 1.15 8.71
CA ASP A 77 7.69 2.24 9.55
C ASP A 77 6.37 2.82 9.01
N LEU A 78 6.26 3.06 7.69
CA LEU A 78 5.02 3.52 7.07
C LEU A 78 3.87 2.53 7.29
N LEU A 79 4.15 1.23 7.17
CA LEU A 79 3.16 0.17 7.41
C LEU A 79 2.80 -0.01 8.90
N ALA A 80 3.53 0.61 9.82
CA ALA A 80 3.26 0.63 11.25
C ALA A 80 2.51 1.89 11.73
N ASP A 81 2.20 2.83 10.85
CA ASP A 81 1.56 4.11 11.18
C ASP A 81 0.13 3.93 11.74
N HIS A 82 -0.13 4.59 12.88
CA HIS A 82 -1.42 4.55 13.58
C HIS A 82 -2.21 5.85 13.48
N HIS A 83 -1.71 6.83 12.74
CA HIS A 83 -2.40 8.10 12.62
C HIS A 83 -3.79 7.91 12.02
N GLY A 84 -4.80 8.50 12.64
CA GLY A 84 -6.19 8.42 12.22
C GLY A 84 -6.93 7.14 12.65
N ASP A 85 -6.41 6.39 13.66
CA ASP A 85 -7.15 5.23 14.20
C ASP A 85 -8.62 5.56 14.48
N PRO A 86 -9.59 4.70 14.10
CA PRO A 86 -9.47 3.36 13.54
C PRO A 86 -9.22 3.28 12.02
N ALA A 87 -9.09 4.39 11.33
CA ALA A 87 -8.81 4.47 9.90
C ALA A 87 -7.31 4.52 9.58
N ALA A 88 -6.46 4.00 10.45
CA ALA A 88 -5.00 3.98 10.30
C ALA A 88 -4.51 2.96 9.26
N ILE A 89 -3.26 3.09 8.80
CA ILE A 89 -2.58 2.11 7.96
C ILE A 89 -2.38 0.81 8.76
N CYS A 90 -1.85 0.90 9.98
CA CYS A 90 -1.75 -0.21 10.91
C CYS A 90 -2.98 -0.26 11.82
N ARG A 91 -3.81 -1.28 11.67
CA ARG A 91 -5.08 -1.43 12.41
C ARG A 91 -4.99 -2.53 13.45
N HIS A 92 -5.62 -2.31 14.61
CA HIS A 92 -5.64 -3.24 15.75
C HIS A 92 -7.01 -3.89 16.05
N GLY A 93 -7.96 -3.74 15.16
CA GLY A 93 -9.20 -4.52 15.24
C GLY A 93 -10.29 -4.00 16.17
N ALA A 94 -10.20 -2.76 16.65
CA ALA A 94 -11.19 -2.19 17.57
C ALA A 94 -12.66 -2.25 17.07
N LYS A 95 -12.89 -2.52 15.78
CA LYS A 95 -14.22 -2.70 15.15
C LYS A 95 -14.24 -3.83 14.12
N GLY A 96 -13.45 -4.89 14.33
CA GLY A 96 -13.44 -6.07 13.45
C GLY A 96 -12.42 -6.02 12.30
N TRP A 97 -11.80 -4.88 12.01
CA TRP A 97 -10.77 -4.74 10.98
C TRP A 97 -9.39 -4.65 11.61
N HIS A 98 -8.47 -5.54 11.22
CA HIS A 98 -7.09 -5.51 11.72
C HIS A 98 -6.10 -5.90 10.63
N SER A 99 -4.87 -5.42 10.78
CA SER A 99 -3.77 -5.78 9.89
C SER A 99 -3.32 -7.20 10.19
N VAL A 100 -3.45 -8.10 9.24
CA VAL A 100 -3.17 -9.54 9.43
C VAL A 100 -1.78 -9.94 8.95
N ALA A 101 -1.24 -9.22 7.96
CA ALA A 101 0.08 -9.48 7.38
C ALA A 101 0.58 -8.23 6.63
N GLY A 102 1.85 -8.24 6.29
CA GLY A 102 2.47 -7.30 5.36
C GLY A 102 3.60 -7.97 4.59
N TYR A 103 3.91 -7.44 3.44
CA TYR A 103 5.08 -7.84 2.66
C TYR A 103 5.72 -6.63 2.00
N ILE A 104 7.03 -6.71 1.77
CA ILE A 104 7.82 -5.74 1.01
C ILE A 104 8.68 -6.55 0.05
N ALA A 105 8.63 -6.21 -1.24
CA ALA A 105 9.49 -6.79 -2.26
C ALA A 105 10.54 -5.77 -2.68
N GLU A 106 11.78 -6.21 -2.77
CA GLU A 106 12.92 -5.46 -3.33
C GLU A 106 13.44 -6.25 -4.54
N PRO A 107 12.78 -6.15 -5.73
CA PRO A 107 13.10 -6.99 -6.87
C PRO A 107 14.54 -6.87 -7.34
N ALA A 108 15.10 -5.65 -7.34
CA ALA A 108 16.50 -5.41 -7.71
C ALA A 108 17.50 -6.05 -6.74
N ALA A 109 17.13 -6.26 -5.48
CA ALA A 109 17.95 -6.91 -4.46
C ALA A 109 17.67 -8.42 -4.35
N GLY A 110 16.63 -8.94 -5.00
CA GLY A 110 16.20 -10.33 -4.86
C GLY A 110 15.71 -10.63 -3.43
N LEU A 111 15.07 -9.66 -2.76
CA LEU A 111 14.60 -9.83 -1.38
C LEU A 111 13.08 -9.71 -1.28
N PHE A 112 12.50 -10.55 -0.44
CA PHE A 112 11.09 -10.53 -0.10
C PHE A 112 10.90 -10.59 1.41
N HIS A 113 10.41 -9.50 1.99
CA HIS A 113 10.15 -9.40 3.43
C HIS A 113 8.70 -9.72 3.70
N VAL A 114 8.45 -10.58 4.67
CA VAL A 114 7.12 -10.98 5.10
C VAL A 114 6.96 -10.76 6.59
N ARG A 115 5.79 -10.31 6.99
CA ARG A 115 5.40 -10.15 8.38
C ARG A 115 4.00 -10.71 8.59
N ARG A 116 3.81 -11.46 9.65
CA ARG A 116 2.49 -11.83 10.15
C ARG A 116 2.10 -10.89 11.30
N GLY A 117 0.81 -10.51 11.35
CA GLY A 117 0.28 -9.63 12.40
C GLY A 117 0.38 -8.14 12.04
N HIS A 118 0.27 -7.30 13.06
CA HIS A 118 0.23 -5.84 12.91
C HIS A 118 1.58 -5.24 12.51
N GLY A 119 1.56 -4.09 11.82
CA GLY A 119 2.76 -3.38 11.38
C GLY A 119 3.75 -3.07 12.50
N CYS A 120 3.22 -2.63 13.62
CA CYS A 120 3.98 -2.15 14.76
C CYS A 120 4.52 -3.23 15.71
N THR A 121 3.95 -4.46 15.69
CA THR A 121 4.31 -5.53 16.65
C THR A 121 4.77 -6.82 15.97
N GLY A 122 4.51 -6.98 14.67
CA GLY A 122 4.88 -8.18 13.94
C GLY A 122 6.38 -8.21 13.61
N THR A 123 6.96 -9.40 13.63
CA THR A 123 8.34 -9.62 13.21
C THR A 123 8.42 -9.79 11.71
N TRP A 124 9.34 -9.09 11.06
CA TRP A 124 9.66 -9.23 9.66
C TRP A 124 10.72 -10.31 9.44
N THR A 125 10.50 -11.17 8.47
CA THR A 125 11.46 -12.17 8.00
C THR A 125 11.77 -11.88 6.54
N ALA A 126 13.06 -11.80 6.19
CA ALA A 126 13.52 -11.63 4.81
C ALA A 126 13.83 -12.99 4.19
N TYR A 127 13.47 -13.15 2.93
CA TYR A 127 13.76 -14.31 2.09
C TYR A 127 14.47 -13.85 0.83
N GLU A 128 15.46 -14.62 0.37
CA GLU A 128 16.04 -14.46 -0.95
C GLU A 128 15.12 -15.13 -1.99
N VAL A 129 14.88 -14.47 -3.15
CA VAL A 129 13.97 -14.90 -4.21
C VAL A 129 14.62 -14.77 -5.60
#